data_83de5c9e7bce99347ccd8906fa1622f5
#
_entry.id   83de5c9e7bce99347ccd8906fa1622f5
#
_cell.length_a   1.000
_cell.length_b   1.000
_cell.length_c   1.000
_cell.angle_alpha   90.00
_cell.angle_beta   90.00
_cell.angle_gamma   90.00
#
_symmetry.space_group_name_H-M   'P 1'
#
loop_
_entity.id
_entity.type
_entity.pdbx_description
1 polymer ?
#
loop_
_entity_poly.entity_id
_entity_poly.type
_entity_poly.pdbx_seq_one_letter_code
_entity_poly.pdbx_strand_id
1 'polypeptide(L)'
;MKKIPLTSVTSGLGIEILPDLYCLSVQIANVCFIGDPRQTNEFILIDAGMPDSAGLIIEEAKNRFGEDCKLISIILTHGHFDHIGALQELLEKWNVPVYAHSLEEPYLTGKENYPPPNKDIPGLVAKMSPLFPRHSIDVSSNLHILPPSGKLPSLPGWEYIHTPGHTPGHISLFRENDRVLIAGDAFTNVEQESLY
;
A
#
# COMPACT_ATOMS: atom_id res chain seq x y z
N MET A 1 -1.16 -2.72 -18.13
CA MET A 1 -1.85 -3.28 -16.93
C MET A 1 -3.13 -3.99 -17.34
N LYS A 2 -3.29 -5.27 -17.00
CA LYS A 2 -4.55 -5.99 -17.21
C LYS A 2 -5.54 -5.58 -16.11
N LYS A 3 -6.73 -5.11 -16.49
CA LYS A 3 -7.77 -4.74 -15.53
C LYS A 3 -8.48 -5.99 -15.03
N ILE A 4 -8.71 -6.09 -13.74
CA ILE A 4 -9.55 -7.12 -13.14
C ILE A 4 -11.02 -6.70 -13.22
N PRO A 5 -11.98 -7.64 -13.17
CA PRO A 5 -13.41 -7.33 -13.32
C PRO A 5 -13.97 -6.33 -12.30
N LEU A 6 -13.33 -6.18 -11.13
CA LEU A 6 -13.73 -5.28 -10.05
C LEU A 6 -12.95 -3.96 -10.03
N THR A 7 -12.26 -3.59 -11.12
CA THR A 7 -11.51 -2.33 -11.18
C THR A 7 -12.41 -1.14 -10.86
N SER A 8 -11.97 -0.29 -9.91
CA SER A 8 -12.64 0.96 -9.57
C SER A 8 -12.77 1.88 -10.79
N VAL A 9 -13.87 2.60 -10.90
CA VAL A 9 -14.07 3.64 -11.92
C VAL A 9 -13.07 4.79 -11.78
N THR A 10 -12.47 4.97 -10.61
CA THR A 10 -11.43 5.97 -10.32
C THR A 10 -10.02 5.46 -10.58
N SER A 11 -9.85 4.23 -11.08
CA SER A 11 -8.53 3.68 -11.36
C SER A 11 -7.73 4.54 -12.33
N GLY A 12 -6.52 4.91 -11.92
CA GLY A 12 -5.64 5.82 -12.64
C GLY A 12 -5.88 7.30 -12.31
N LEU A 13 -6.83 7.61 -11.42
CA LEU A 13 -7.05 8.96 -10.95
C LEU A 13 -6.35 9.16 -9.61
N GLY A 14 -5.62 10.25 -9.50
CA GLY A 14 -5.02 10.69 -8.26
C GLY A 14 -5.72 11.91 -7.68
N ILE A 15 -5.74 12.01 -6.37
CA ILE A 15 -6.39 13.09 -5.63
C ILE A 15 -5.40 13.67 -4.63
N GLU A 16 -5.18 14.99 -4.69
CA GLU A 16 -4.47 15.70 -3.63
C GLU A 16 -5.40 15.85 -2.43
N ILE A 17 -5.10 15.16 -1.35
CA ILE A 17 -5.84 15.21 -0.08
C ILE A 17 -5.36 16.42 0.73
N LEU A 18 -4.05 16.58 0.81
CA LEU A 18 -3.35 17.70 1.44
C LEU A 18 -2.13 18.05 0.57
N PRO A 19 -1.52 19.22 0.73
CA PRO A 19 -0.34 19.61 -0.04
C PRO A 19 0.80 18.59 -0.01
N ASP A 20 0.92 17.83 1.07
CA ASP A 20 1.94 16.80 1.29
C ASP A 20 1.39 15.37 1.27
N LEU A 21 0.11 15.18 0.94
CA LEU A 21 -0.53 13.87 0.86
C LEU A 21 -1.37 13.75 -0.42
N TYR A 22 -0.98 12.83 -1.27
CA TYR A 22 -1.65 12.53 -2.53
C TYR A 22 -1.93 11.04 -2.63
N CYS A 23 -3.12 10.65 -3.02
CA CYS A 23 -3.52 9.26 -3.17
C CYS A 23 -3.93 8.95 -4.61
N LEU A 24 -3.33 7.90 -5.17
CA LEU A 24 -3.58 7.37 -6.50
C LEU A 24 -4.39 6.08 -6.38
N SER A 25 -5.55 6.03 -7.01
CA SER A 25 -6.31 4.78 -7.13
C SER A 25 -5.72 3.88 -8.20
N VAL A 26 -5.37 2.66 -7.82
CA VAL A 26 -4.79 1.64 -8.70
C VAL A 26 -5.70 0.40 -8.69
N GLN A 27 -6.63 0.35 -9.62
CA GLN A 27 -7.69 -0.69 -9.72
C GLN A 27 -8.56 -0.77 -8.46
N ILE A 28 -8.24 -1.66 -7.51
CA ILE A 28 -9.00 -1.89 -6.27
C ILE A 28 -8.29 -1.35 -5.03
N ALA A 29 -7.02 -0.98 -5.15
CA ALA A 29 -6.21 -0.48 -4.05
C ALA A 29 -5.85 1.00 -4.23
N ASN A 30 -5.38 1.63 -3.19
CA ASN A 30 -4.83 2.98 -3.22
C ASN A 30 -3.35 2.96 -2.88
N VAL A 31 -2.60 3.82 -3.55
CA VAL A 31 -1.19 4.09 -3.24
C VAL A 31 -1.09 5.55 -2.83
N CYS A 32 -0.53 5.85 -1.66
CA CYS A 32 -0.40 7.22 -1.21
C CYS A 32 1.05 7.70 -1.26
N PHE A 33 1.24 8.93 -1.74
CA PHE A 33 2.51 9.63 -1.81
C PHE A 33 2.55 10.68 -0.71
N ILE A 34 3.56 10.63 0.14
CA ILE A 34 3.76 11.61 1.22
C ILE A 34 5.03 12.41 0.94
N GLY A 35 4.86 13.71 0.74
CA GLY A 35 5.89 14.68 0.42
C GLY A 35 5.26 15.93 -0.19
N ASP A 36 5.78 17.10 0.14
CA ASP A 36 5.31 18.36 -0.45
C ASP A 36 6.16 18.73 -1.67
N PRO A 37 5.65 18.58 -2.91
CA PRO A 37 6.42 18.86 -4.15
C PRO A 37 6.83 20.32 -4.29
N ARG A 38 6.26 21.22 -3.49
CA ARG A 38 6.66 22.66 -3.48
C ARG A 38 7.93 22.89 -2.64
N GLN A 39 8.34 21.91 -1.84
CA GLN A 39 9.48 22.02 -0.91
C GLN A 39 10.60 21.04 -1.25
N THR A 40 10.27 19.87 -1.82
CA THR A 40 11.24 18.81 -2.11
C THR A 40 10.80 17.95 -3.28
N ASN A 41 11.75 17.28 -3.93
CA ASN A 41 11.48 16.22 -4.89
C ASN A 41 11.51 14.81 -4.24
N GLU A 42 11.58 14.75 -2.92
CA GLU A 42 11.60 13.51 -2.15
C GLU A 42 10.19 13.14 -1.67
N PHE A 43 9.88 11.85 -1.69
CA PHE A 43 8.60 11.34 -1.23
C PHE A 43 8.73 9.94 -0.60
N ILE A 44 7.72 9.58 0.18
CA ILE A 44 7.53 8.24 0.74
C ILE A 44 6.27 7.66 0.12
N LEU A 45 6.31 6.37 -0.20
CA LEU A 45 5.18 5.66 -0.75
C LEU A 45 4.53 4.80 0.34
N ILE A 46 3.21 4.86 0.43
CA ILE A 46 2.42 3.94 1.24
C ILE A 46 1.75 2.96 0.30
N ASP A 47 2.11 1.69 0.46
CA ASP A 47 1.79 0.57 -0.42
C ASP A 47 2.38 0.71 -1.84
N ALA A 48 2.27 -0.35 -2.63
CA ALA A 48 2.88 -0.47 -3.95
C ALA A 48 1.88 -0.95 -5.03
N GLY A 49 0.59 -0.89 -4.74
CA GLY A 49 -0.48 -1.12 -5.71
C GLY A 49 -0.52 -2.53 -6.31
N MET A 50 -1.19 -2.64 -7.43
CA MET A 50 -1.46 -3.88 -8.17
C MET A 50 -0.25 -4.34 -9.00
N PRO A 51 -0.17 -5.63 -9.35
CA PRO A 51 0.76 -6.11 -10.38
C PRO A 51 0.65 -5.27 -11.67
N ASP A 52 1.76 -5.08 -12.37
CA ASP A 52 1.91 -4.27 -13.58
C ASP A 52 1.59 -2.77 -13.41
N SER A 53 1.53 -2.24 -12.19
CA SER A 53 1.22 -0.84 -11.95
C SER A 53 2.44 0.06 -11.70
N ALA A 54 3.64 -0.50 -11.68
CA ALA A 54 4.86 0.27 -11.43
C ALA A 54 5.01 1.47 -12.39
N GLY A 55 4.77 1.27 -13.69
CA GLY A 55 4.84 2.35 -14.69
C GLY A 55 3.90 3.51 -14.35
N LEU A 56 2.67 3.22 -13.94
CA LEU A 56 1.69 4.25 -13.53
C LEU A 56 2.17 5.00 -12.28
N ILE A 57 2.65 4.28 -11.26
CA ILE A 57 3.14 4.88 -10.01
C ILE A 57 4.38 5.76 -10.27
N ILE A 58 5.30 5.29 -11.12
CA ILE A 58 6.51 6.04 -11.49
C ILE A 58 6.16 7.31 -12.27
N GLU A 59 5.23 7.21 -13.22
CA GLU A 59 4.79 8.37 -14.01
C GLU A 59 4.13 9.42 -13.10
N GLU A 60 3.27 8.97 -12.18
CA GLU A 60 2.62 9.88 -11.24
C GLU A 60 3.61 10.54 -10.28
N ALA A 61 4.63 9.79 -9.80
CA ALA A 61 5.71 10.36 -9.01
C ALA A 61 6.44 11.47 -9.77
N LYS A 62 6.76 11.25 -11.05
CA LYS A 62 7.42 12.25 -11.90
C LYS A 62 6.53 13.47 -12.15
N ASN A 63 5.25 13.25 -12.43
CA ASN A 63 4.28 14.33 -12.65
C ASN A 63 4.17 15.22 -11.42
N ARG A 64 4.23 14.64 -10.23
CA ARG A 64 4.07 15.37 -8.98
C ARG A 64 5.37 15.96 -8.43
N PHE A 65 6.48 15.24 -8.48
CA PHE A 65 7.75 15.60 -7.83
C PHE A 65 8.87 15.96 -8.81
N GLY A 66 8.59 15.90 -10.13
CA GLY A 66 9.55 16.16 -11.20
C GLY A 66 10.30 14.92 -11.66
N GLU A 67 11.00 15.04 -12.81
CA GLU A 67 11.74 13.93 -13.43
C GLU A 67 12.82 13.34 -12.52
N ASP A 68 13.44 14.17 -11.68
CA ASP A 68 14.48 13.77 -10.72
C ASP A 68 13.91 13.37 -9.35
N CYS A 69 12.63 12.97 -9.28
CA CYS A 69 11.97 12.57 -8.04
C CYS A 69 12.67 11.39 -7.36
N LYS A 70 12.70 11.44 -6.03
CA LYS A 70 13.39 10.47 -5.18
C LYS A 70 12.42 9.80 -4.22
N LEU A 71 12.22 8.51 -4.40
CA LEU A 71 11.58 7.70 -3.39
C LEU A 71 12.56 7.46 -2.24
N ILE A 72 12.14 7.74 -1.02
CA ILE A 72 12.98 7.58 0.19
C ILE A 72 12.76 6.21 0.84
N SER A 73 11.52 5.78 0.90
CA SER A 73 11.13 4.47 1.43
C SER A 73 9.72 4.10 0.99
N ILE A 74 9.40 2.82 1.13
CA ILE A 74 8.04 2.30 1.00
C ILE A 74 7.60 1.79 2.36
N ILE A 75 6.39 2.16 2.79
CA ILE A 75 5.77 1.64 4.00
C ILE A 75 4.55 0.83 3.58
N LEU A 76 4.51 -0.44 3.94
CA LEU A 76 3.41 -1.33 3.61
C LEU A 76 2.39 -1.36 4.74
N THR A 77 1.12 -1.18 4.39
CA THR A 77 0.03 -1.43 5.33
C THR A 77 -0.08 -2.92 5.62
N HIS A 78 0.08 -3.76 4.60
CA HIS A 78 0.13 -5.22 4.68
C HIS A 78 0.66 -5.81 3.35
N GLY A 79 0.75 -7.14 3.24
CA GLY A 79 1.41 -7.80 2.12
C GLY A 79 0.47 -8.48 1.12
N HIS A 80 -0.79 -8.10 0.98
CA HIS A 80 -1.65 -8.63 -0.08
C HIS A 80 -1.22 -8.15 -1.47
N PHE A 81 -1.53 -8.93 -2.49
CA PHE A 81 -1.08 -8.77 -3.88
C PHE A 81 -1.40 -7.41 -4.49
N ASP A 82 -2.47 -6.76 -4.03
CA ASP A 82 -2.93 -5.45 -4.49
C ASP A 82 -2.26 -4.28 -3.76
N HIS A 83 -1.49 -4.57 -2.71
CA HIS A 83 -0.69 -3.59 -1.96
C HIS A 83 0.82 -3.75 -2.20
N ILE A 84 1.26 -4.90 -2.71
CA ILE A 84 2.68 -5.19 -2.99
C ILE A 84 2.93 -5.51 -4.45
N GLY A 85 1.92 -5.40 -5.31
CA GLY A 85 1.97 -5.94 -6.67
C GLY A 85 3.05 -5.36 -7.57
N ALA A 86 3.38 -4.08 -7.43
CA ALA A 86 4.46 -3.44 -8.17
C ALA A 86 5.75 -3.29 -7.35
N LEU A 87 5.81 -3.85 -6.13
CA LEU A 87 6.91 -3.58 -5.19
C LEU A 87 8.29 -3.95 -5.75
N GLN A 88 8.43 -5.13 -6.38
CA GLN A 88 9.70 -5.56 -6.93
C GLN A 88 10.19 -4.63 -8.05
N GLU A 89 9.31 -4.24 -8.98
CA GLU A 89 9.64 -3.32 -10.07
C GLU A 89 10.03 -1.92 -9.55
N LEU A 90 9.35 -1.44 -8.50
CA LEU A 90 9.70 -0.19 -7.84
C LEU A 90 11.07 -0.26 -7.15
N LEU A 91 11.41 -1.40 -6.55
CA LEU A 91 12.71 -1.62 -5.92
C LEU A 91 13.85 -1.78 -6.95
N GLU A 92 13.58 -2.34 -8.13
CA GLU A 92 14.54 -2.35 -9.24
C GLU A 92 14.93 -0.93 -9.67
N LYS A 93 13.96 0.01 -9.61
CA LYS A 93 14.20 1.40 -9.98
C LYS A 93 14.90 2.21 -8.87
N TRP A 94 14.43 2.10 -7.63
CA TRP A 94 14.85 3.01 -6.56
C TRP A 94 15.67 2.37 -5.44
N ASN A 95 15.64 1.05 -5.31
CA ASN A 95 16.39 0.26 -4.30
C ASN A 95 16.37 0.91 -2.89
N VAL A 96 15.18 1.12 -2.35
CA VAL A 96 14.95 1.82 -1.08
C VAL A 96 14.53 0.85 0.03
N PRO A 97 14.59 1.25 1.32
CA PRO A 97 14.02 0.49 2.43
C PRO A 97 12.51 0.29 2.28
N VAL A 98 12.05 -0.92 2.60
CA VAL A 98 10.64 -1.29 2.73
C VAL A 98 10.34 -1.55 4.18
N TYR A 99 9.39 -0.84 4.76
CA TYR A 99 8.99 -1.02 6.15
C TYR A 99 7.66 -1.75 6.25
N ALA A 100 7.59 -2.76 7.12
CA ALA A 100 6.37 -3.50 7.39
C ALA A 100 6.31 -3.95 8.86
N HIS A 101 5.13 -4.31 9.32
CA HIS A 101 4.94 -4.92 10.63
C HIS A 101 5.58 -6.31 10.67
N SER A 102 6.12 -6.71 11.82
CA SER A 102 6.82 -8.00 11.99
C SER A 102 5.97 -9.22 11.60
N LEU A 103 4.68 -9.17 11.79
CA LEU A 103 3.77 -10.25 11.43
C LEU A 103 3.52 -10.39 9.92
N GLU A 104 3.97 -9.41 9.11
CA GLU A 104 3.95 -9.51 7.65
C GLU A 104 5.25 -10.11 7.08
N GLU A 105 6.33 -10.19 7.89
CA GLU A 105 7.63 -10.71 7.45
C GLU A 105 7.57 -12.06 6.73
N PRO A 106 6.83 -13.09 7.20
CA PRO A 106 6.80 -14.37 6.52
C PRO A 106 6.30 -14.29 5.08
N TYR A 107 5.35 -13.40 4.81
CA TYR A 107 4.73 -13.20 3.49
C TYR A 107 5.58 -12.34 2.56
N LEU A 108 6.46 -11.51 3.12
CA LEU A 108 7.36 -10.59 2.39
C LEU A 108 8.77 -11.16 2.20
N THR A 109 9.04 -12.34 2.76
CA THR A 109 10.34 -13.03 2.66
C THR A 109 10.25 -14.40 1.97
N GLY A 110 9.14 -14.68 1.32
CA GLY A 110 8.93 -15.96 0.62
C GLY A 110 8.75 -17.18 1.54
N LYS A 111 8.72 -17.00 2.87
CA LYS A 111 8.64 -18.11 3.82
C LYS A 111 7.26 -18.75 3.89
N GLU A 112 6.20 -17.94 3.79
CA GLU A 112 4.82 -18.41 3.90
C GLU A 112 3.92 -17.68 2.92
N ASN A 113 2.86 -18.38 2.45
CA ASN A 113 1.77 -17.76 1.71
C ASN A 113 0.65 -17.37 2.69
N TYR A 114 -0.15 -16.35 2.33
CA TYR A 114 -1.33 -16.03 3.13
C TYR A 114 -2.30 -17.21 3.25
N PRO A 115 -2.96 -17.36 4.41
CA PRO A 115 -3.95 -18.41 4.60
C PRO A 115 -5.11 -18.23 3.61
N PRO A 116 -5.86 -19.30 3.30
CA PRO A 116 -7.05 -19.18 2.47
C PRO A 116 -8.08 -18.26 3.15
N PRO A 117 -8.86 -17.50 2.36
CA PRO A 117 -9.90 -16.63 2.89
C PRO A 117 -10.96 -17.45 3.62
N ASN A 118 -11.59 -16.82 4.63
CA ASN A 118 -12.70 -17.44 5.34
C ASN A 118 -13.93 -17.48 4.41
N LYS A 119 -14.42 -18.68 4.08
CA LYS A 119 -15.56 -18.91 3.18
C LYS A 119 -16.92 -18.64 3.84
N ASP A 120 -16.94 -18.49 5.16
CA ASP A 120 -18.18 -18.29 5.93
C ASP A 120 -18.58 -16.81 6.00
N ILE A 121 -17.72 -15.92 5.49
CA ILE A 121 -18.03 -14.48 5.42
C ILE A 121 -18.97 -14.24 4.22
N PRO A 122 -20.16 -13.62 4.43
CA PRO A 122 -21.05 -13.28 3.35
C PRO A 122 -20.48 -12.13 2.49
N GLY A 123 -20.94 -12.02 1.24
CA GLY A 123 -20.59 -10.93 0.34
C GLY A 123 -19.92 -11.36 -0.96
N LEU A 124 -19.99 -10.50 -1.97
CA LEU A 124 -19.46 -10.81 -3.30
C LEU A 124 -17.94 -10.90 -3.29
N VAL A 125 -17.27 -9.97 -2.63
CA VAL A 125 -15.80 -9.94 -2.53
C VAL A 125 -15.30 -11.18 -1.79
N ALA A 126 -15.94 -11.58 -0.69
CA ALA A 126 -15.60 -12.79 0.05
C ALA A 126 -15.76 -14.05 -0.82
N LYS A 127 -16.79 -14.12 -1.67
CA LYS A 127 -16.97 -15.23 -2.61
C LYS A 127 -15.92 -15.28 -3.71
N MET A 128 -15.38 -14.12 -4.12
CA MET A 128 -14.34 -14.03 -5.15
C MET A 128 -12.93 -14.15 -4.59
N SER A 129 -12.74 -13.95 -3.29
CA SER A 129 -11.43 -13.95 -2.65
C SER A 129 -10.58 -15.23 -2.87
N PRO A 130 -11.15 -16.45 -3.05
CA PRO A 130 -10.36 -17.62 -3.42
C PRO A 130 -9.64 -17.52 -4.76
N LEU A 131 -10.06 -16.58 -5.64
CA LEU A 131 -9.47 -16.35 -6.96
C LEU A 131 -8.29 -15.38 -6.91
N PHE A 132 -8.10 -14.66 -5.79
CA PHE A 132 -7.04 -13.69 -5.64
C PHE A 132 -5.70 -14.35 -5.32
N PRO A 133 -4.59 -13.83 -5.87
CA PRO A 133 -3.26 -14.32 -5.56
C PRO A 133 -2.96 -14.22 -4.06
N ARG A 134 -2.34 -15.27 -3.50
CA ARG A 134 -1.93 -15.35 -2.08
C ARG A 134 -0.44 -15.63 -1.95
N HIS A 135 0.28 -15.59 -3.08
CA HIS A 135 1.68 -15.92 -3.11
C HIS A 135 2.51 -14.88 -2.37
N SER A 136 3.42 -15.36 -1.56
CA SER A 136 4.47 -14.55 -0.96
C SER A 136 5.40 -13.99 -2.03
N ILE A 137 6.05 -12.88 -1.70
CA ILE A 137 7.18 -12.34 -2.45
C ILE A 137 8.43 -12.39 -1.59
N ASP A 138 9.60 -12.24 -2.20
CA ASP A 138 10.85 -12.12 -1.45
C ASP A 138 11.48 -10.76 -1.72
N VAL A 139 11.39 -9.88 -0.73
CA VAL A 139 12.03 -8.56 -0.68
C VAL A 139 12.94 -8.44 0.55
N SER A 140 13.45 -9.56 1.05
CA SER A 140 14.28 -9.65 2.27
C SER A 140 15.45 -8.67 2.27
N SER A 141 16.04 -8.39 1.10
CA SER A 141 17.17 -7.45 0.97
C SER A 141 16.82 -6.00 1.31
N ASN A 142 15.56 -5.63 1.17
CA ASN A 142 15.07 -4.26 1.39
C ASN A 142 14.15 -4.16 2.62
N LEU A 143 13.72 -5.31 3.18
CA LEU A 143 12.73 -5.34 4.26
C LEU A 143 13.33 -4.94 5.60
N HIS A 144 12.66 -4.01 6.25
CA HIS A 144 12.93 -3.55 7.61
C HIS A 144 11.67 -3.65 8.46
N ILE A 145 11.81 -4.25 9.63
CA ILE A 145 10.67 -4.40 10.55
C ILE A 145 10.45 -3.07 11.29
N LEU A 146 9.20 -2.63 11.32
CA LEU A 146 8.79 -1.44 12.06
C LEU A 146 9.02 -1.61 13.56
N PRO A 147 9.52 -0.57 14.25
CA PRO A 147 9.77 -0.64 15.69
C PRO A 147 8.46 -0.73 16.47
N PRO A 148 8.40 -1.49 17.58
CA PRO A 148 7.19 -1.64 18.40
C PRO A 148 6.65 -0.33 19.00
N SER A 149 7.43 0.75 18.92
CA SER A 149 7.05 2.06 19.44
C SER A 149 5.93 2.76 18.65
N GLY A 150 5.49 2.21 17.53
CA GLY A 150 4.53 2.87 16.63
C GLY A 150 5.13 3.92 15.70
N LYS A 151 6.42 4.28 15.87
CA LYS A 151 7.07 5.32 15.07
C LYS A 151 7.49 4.80 13.70
N LEU A 152 7.40 5.68 12.71
CA LEU A 152 7.83 5.41 11.34
C LEU A 152 9.21 6.01 11.09
N PRO A 153 10.26 5.21 10.81
CA PRO A 153 11.65 5.68 10.75
C PRO A 153 11.90 6.80 9.73
N SER A 154 11.24 6.74 8.58
CA SER A 154 11.42 7.71 7.49
C SER A 154 10.32 8.77 7.41
N LEU A 155 9.33 8.76 8.31
CA LEU A 155 8.14 9.61 8.23
C LEU A 155 7.84 10.29 9.57
N PRO A 156 8.62 11.31 9.96
CA PRO A 156 8.40 12.02 11.21
C PRO A 156 7.02 12.68 11.26
N GLY A 157 6.40 12.65 12.45
CA GLY A 157 5.06 13.19 12.66
C GLY A 157 3.93 12.20 12.36
N TRP A 158 4.24 11.05 11.77
CA TRP A 158 3.31 9.94 11.60
C TRP A 158 3.66 8.80 12.55
N GLU A 159 2.63 8.08 12.95
CA GLU A 159 2.74 6.85 13.71
C GLU A 159 1.93 5.75 13.02
N TYR A 160 2.32 4.50 13.20
CA TYR A 160 1.47 3.40 12.80
C TYR A 160 0.67 2.87 13.99
N ILE A 161 -0.53 2.43 13.69
CA ILE A 161 -1.43 1.74 14.61
C ILE A 161 -1.56 0.31 14.09
N HIS A 162 -1.25 -0.69 14.92
CA HIS A 162 -1.50 -2.08 14.56
C HIS A 162 -3.00 -2.34 14.54
N THR A 163 -3.54 -2.67 13.37
CA THR A 163 -4.98 -2.86 13.11
C THR A 163 -5.22 -4.26 12.52
N PRO A 164 -4.91 -5.33 13.30
CA PRO A 164 -5.02 -6.70 12.80
C PRO A 164 -6.47 -7.09 12.53
N GLY A 165 -6.66 -8.02 11.59
CA GLY A 165 -7.98 -8.53 11.19
C GLY A 165 -7.98 -8.92 9.73
N HIS A 166 -7.75 -7.97 8.84
CA HIS A 166 -7.59 -8.22 7.40
C HIS A 166 -6.35 -9.09 7.13
N THR A 167 -5.20 -8.71 7.71
CA THR A 167 -4.03 -9.57 7.88
C THR A 167 -3.52 -9.52 9.31
N PRO A 168 -2.66 -10.47 9.76
CA PRO A 168 -2.11 -10.45 11.10
C PRO A 168 -1.30 -9.20 11.43
N GLY A 169 -0.54 -8.69 10.46
CA GLY A 169 0.35 -7.55 10.62
C GLY A 169 -0.18 -6.26 10.00
N HIS A 170 -1.46 -6.19 9.65
CA HIS A 170 -2.03 -4.98 9.05
C HIS A 170 -1.84 -3.76 9.97
N ILE A 171 -1.42 -2.65 9.37
CA ILE A 171 -1.29 -1.36 10.07
C ILE A 171 -2.07 -0.27 9.35
N SER A 172 -2.52 0.70 10.13
CA SER A 172 -2.99 2.00 9.64
C SER A 172 -1.97 3.07 10.04
N LEU A 173 -1.87 4.15 9.27
CA LEU A 173 -0.95 5.25 9.57
C LEU A 173 -1.76 6.46 10.03
N PHE A 174 -1.32 7.09 11.13
CA PHE A 174 -2.01 8.24 11.72
C PHE A 174 -1.04 9.42 11.91
N ARG A 175 -1.52 10.62 11.62
CA ARG A 175 -0.83 11.87 11.87
C ARG A 175 -1.65 12.74 12.80
N GLU A 176 -1.15 12.96 14.01
CA GLU A 176 -1.88 13.65 15.09
C GLU A 176 -2.16 15.13 14.76
N ASN A 177 -1.20 15.81 14.11
CA ASN A 177 -1.25 17.26 13.91
C ASN A 177 -2.51 17.73 13.16
N ASP A 178 -2.96 16.99 12.19
CA ASP A 178 -4.14 17.28 11.35
C ASP A 178 -5.17 16.14 11.35
N ARG A 179 -4.93 15.12 12.17
CA ARG A 179 -5.80 13.96 12.40
C ARG A 179 -6.09 13.16 11.12
N VAL A 180 -5.09 13.07 10.25
CA VAL A 180 -5.16 12.27 9.04
C VAL A 180 -4.93 10.80 9.36
N LEU A 181 -5.77 9.93 8.80
CA LEU A 181 -5.65 8.48 8.88
C LEU A 181 -5.57 7.87 7.47
N ILE A 182 -4.51 7.12 7.21
CA ILE A 182 -4.44 6.19 6.08
C ILE A 182 -4.79 4.81 6.63
N ALA A 183 -6.00 4.37 6.35
CA ALA A 183 -6.57 3.19 7.01
C ALA A 183 -6.07 1.86 6.45
N GLY A 184 -5.51 1.85 5.23
CA GLY A 184 -5.32 0.59 4.50
C GLY A 184 -6.66 -0.13 4.36
N ASP A 185 -6.65 -1.43 4.54
CA ASP A 185 -7.83 -2.31 4.46
C ASP A 185 -8.47 -2.61 5.82
N ALA A 186 -8.18 -1.80 6.86
CA ALA A 186 -8.83 -1.94 8.16
C ALA A 186 -10.36 -1.72 8.06
N PHE A 187 -10.78 -0.85 7.15
CA PHE A 187 -12.18 -0.65 6.75
C PHE A 187 -12.28 -0.01 5.37
N THR A 188 -13.41 -0.20 4.72
CA THR A 188 -13.77 0.47 3.47
C THR A 188 -15.05 1.27 3.66
N ASN A 189 -15.20 2.35 2.90
CA ASN A 189 -16.41 3.18 2.92
C ASN A 189 -17.40 2.81 1.82
N VAL A 190 -17.27 1.63 1.23
CA VAL A 190 -18.16 1.08 0.20
C VAL A 190 -18.91 -0.12 0.75
N GLU A 191 -20.18 -0.24 0.38
CA GLU A 191 -20.97 -1.40 0.71
C GLU A 191 -20.61 -2.55 -0.25
N GLN A 192 -19.69 -3.41 0.18
CA GLN A 192 -19.16 -4.49 -0.65
C GLN A 192 -20.16 -5.62 -0.91
N GLU A 193 -21.31 -5.62 -0.21
CA GLU A 193 -22.32 -6.68 -0.24
C GLU A 193 -23.44 -6.39 -1.21
N SER A 194 -23.59 -5.15 -1.66
CA SER A 194 -24.62 -4.73 -2.60
C SER A 194 -24.05 -4.50 -4.00
N LEU A 195 -24.75 -5.07 -4.98
CA LEU A 195 -24.59 -4.76 -6.40
C LEU A 195 -25.62 -3.70 -6.76
N TYR A 196 -25.22 -2.42 -6.74
CA TYR A 196 -26.00 -1.33 -7.32
C TYR A 196 -25.30 -0.79 -8.56
#